data_7aa107425ee5fcaf66510fc52b6e4128
#
_entry.id   7aa107425ee5fcaf66510fc52b6e4128
#
_cell.length_a   1.000
_cell.length_b   1.000
_cell.length_c   1.000
_cell.angle_alpha   90.00
_cell.angle_beta   90.00
_cell.angle_gamma   90.00
#
_symmetry.space_group_name_H-M   'P 1'
#
loop_
_entity.id
_entity.type
_entity.pdbx_description
1 polymer ?
#
loop_
_entity_poly.entity_id
_entity_poly.type
_entity_poly.pdbx_seq_one_letter_code
_entity_poly.pdbx_strand_id
1 'polypeptide(L)'
;KRNKCLDRCLLVSGTFHNNAHYFDGIPLDAEEDVLQPSKDIPKMVEEIMNDEAQQYEDHLAKCKRYKKLLKMLKKDSPMFSIPDDLLYEFENLEPPEWKYEHKKKPQITIVFDDCEGTDLMKASSKLANLVIKFRHLGKFKSMPGALGCNIIFCTQNYKSQSGGLLKGIRNCISQICVWKTKNVKELEQIADECAGEVSAEEFMHCYESSIQERHDFMCIDFNKKPHHPSIFRRNFNEFIVPC
;
A
#
# COMPACT_ATOMS: atom_id res chain seq x y z
N LYS A 1 4.90 -17.45 12.40
CA LYS A 1 4.42 -17.20 11.02
C LYS A 1 4.29 -15.68 10.87
N ARG A 2 5.14 -15.05 10.06
CA ARG A 2 4.97 -13.63 9.72
C ARG A 2 3.65 -13.53 8.93
N ASN A 3 2.74 -12.68 9.38
CA ASN A 3 1.57 -12.35 8.59
C ASN A 3 2.07 -11.66 7.32
N LYS A 4 1.87 -12.27 6.16
CA LYS A 4 2.13 -11.59 4.89
C LYS A 4 1.12 -10.44 4.80
N CYS A 5 1.63 -9.21 4.83
CA CYS A 5 0.82 -7.99 4.75
C CYS A 5 0.83 -7.39 3.34
N LEU A 6 1.46 -8.06 2.38
CA LEU A 6 1.70 -7.57 1.03
C LEU A 6 1.66 -8.73 0.06
N ASP A 7 0.74 -8.66 -0.91
CA ASP A 7 0.59 -9.66 -1.98
C ASP A 7 1.19 -9.17 -3.31
N ARG A 8 1.15 -7.87 -3.58
CA ARG A 8 1.75 -7.23 -4.76
C ARG A 8 2.30 -5.86 -4.40
N CYS A 9 3.50 -5.54 -4.89
CA CYS A 9 4.13 -4.23 -4.77
C CYS A 9 4.24 -3.59 -6.15
N LEU A 10 3.66 -2.41 -6.34
CA LEU A 10 3.94 -1.55 -7.51
C LEU A 10 5.00 -0.55 -7.09
N LEU A 11 6.12 -0.51 -7.81
CA LEU A 11 7.22 0.41 -7.56
C LEU A 11 7.29 1.46 -8.66
N VAL A 12 7.19 2.72 -8.27
CA VAL A 12 7.44 3.86 -9.17
C VAL A 12 8.81 4.41 -8.82
N SER A 13 9.82 4.13 -9.65
CA SER A 13 11.21 4.55 -9.39
C SER A 13 11.98 4.74 -10.70
N GLY A 14 12.73 5.81 -10.78
CA GLY A 14 13.68 6.04 -11.89
C GLY A 14 15.02 5.34 -11.70
N THR A 15 15.31 4.83 -10.52
CA THR A 15 16.63 4.29 -10.11
C THR A 15 16.61 2.81 -9.82
N PHE A 16 15.49 2.12 -10.05
CA PHE A 16 15.31 0.70 -9.70
C PHE A 16 16.44 -0.21 -10.20
N HIS A 17 16.85 -0.09 -11.45
CA HIS A 17 17.88 -0.96 -12.05
C HIS A 17 19.21 -0.92 -11.29
N ASN A 18 19.53 0.20 -10.66
CA ASN A 18 20.74 0.35 -9.86
C ASN A 18 20.58 -0.22 -8.45
N ASN A 19 19.35 -0.38 -7.97
CA ASN A 19 18.99 -0.67 -6.58
C ASN A 19 18.16 -1.95 -6.44
N ALA A 20 18.01 -2.75 -7.49
CA ALA A 20 17.12 -3.92 -7.53
C ALA A 20 17.33 -4.89 -6.35
N HIS A 21 18.57 -5.06 -5.90
CA HIS A 21 18.91 -5.95 -4.78
C HIS A 21 18.29 -5.53 -3.43
N TYR A 22 17.88 -4.26 -3.26
CA TYR A 22 17.17 -3.83 -2.05
C TYR A 22 15.72 -4.31 -2.00
N PHE A 23 15.18 -4.76 -3.14
CA PHE A 23 13.80 -5.21 -3.28
C PHE A 23 13.68 -6.74 -3.22
N ASP A 24 14.77 -7.45 -2.97
CA ASP A 24 14.79 -8.91 -2.82
C ASP A 24 13.82 -9.35 -1.72
N GLY A 25 12.95 -10.31 -2.05
CA GLY A 25 11.93 -10.83 -1.14
C GLY A 25 10.67 -9.99 -1.01
N ILE A 26 10.56 -8.85 -1.74
CA ILE A 26 9.32 -8.12 -1.93
C ILE A 26 8.56 -8.75 -3.10
N PRO A 27 7.22 -8.95 -3.01
CA PRO A 27 6.43 -9.49 -4.13
C PRO A 27 6.27 -8.42 -5.22
N LEU A 28 7.27 -8.31 -6.08
CA LEU A 28 7.40 -7.34 -7.15
C LEU A 28 7.89 -8.07 -8.40
N ASP A 29 7.17 -7.95 -9.51
CA ASP A 29 7.64 -8.35 -10.82
C ASP A 29 8.39 -7.19 -11.47
N ALA A 30 9.65 -7.41 -11.88
CA ALA A 30 10.49 -6.34 -12.41
C ALA A 30 10.02 -5.80 -13.78
N GLU A 31 9.28 -6.59 -14.55
CA GLU A 31 8.77 -6.20 -15.86
C GLU A 31 7.38 -5.55 -15.78
N GLU A 32 6.51 -6.05 -14.89
CA GLU A 32 5.11 -5.61 -14.80
C GLU A 32 4.88 -4.54 -13.72
N ASP A 33 5.63 -4.60 -12.61
CA ASP A 33 5.35 -3.82 -11.40
C ASP A 33 6.26 -2.61 -11.23
N VAL A 34 7.31 -2.45 -12.07
CA VAL A 34 8.22 -1.30 -12.01
C VAL A 34 7.85 -0.27 -13.07
N LEU A 35 7.45 0.90 -12.59
CA LEU A 35 6.96 1.99 -13.43
C LEU A 35 7.94 3.18 -13.40
N GLN A 36 8.21 3.78 -14.56
CA GLN A 36 9.02 5.00 -14.63
C GLN A 36 8.21 6.23 -14.20
N PRO A 37 8.77 7.11 -13.36
CA PRO A 37 8.05 8.31 -12.89
C PRO A 37 7.62 9.20 -14.05
N SER A 38 6.32 9.35 -14.25
CA SER A 38 5.72 10.22 -15.28
C SER A 38 4.40 10.81 -14.81
N LYS A 39 3.90 11.83 -15.50
CA LYS A 39 2.59 12.43 -15.21
C LYS A 39 1.42 11.45 -15.38
N ASP A 40 1.61 10.36 -16.12
CA ASP A 40 0.56 9.38 -16.45
C ASP A 40 0.45 8.26 -15.41
N ILE A 41 1.39 8.17 -14.47
CA ILE A 41 1.39 7.16 -13.39
C ILE A 41 0.04 7.06 -12.66
N PRO A 42 -0.63 8.15 -12.25
CA PRO A 42 -1.90 8.03 -11.57
C PRO A 42 -2.96 7.27 -12.38
N LYS A 43 -2.99 7.47 -13.71
CA LYS A 43 -3.90 6.77 -14.60
C LYS A 43 -3.52 5.29 -14.74
N MET A 44 -2.24 5.00 -14.94
CA MET A 44 -1.72 3.63 -15.03
C MET A 44 -2.04 2.83 -13.75
N VAL A 45 -1.83 3.44 -12.59
CA VAL A 45 -2.17 2.80 -11.31
C VAL A 45 -3.67 2.54 -11.18
N GLU A 46 -4.53 3.48 -11.58
CA GLU A 46 -5.98 3.27 -11.58
C GLU A 46 -6.39 2.09 -12.50
N GLU A 47 -5.77 1.97 -13.68
CA GLU A 47 -5.99 0.86 -14.61
C GLU A 47 -5.56 -0.47 -14.00
N ILE A 48 -4.34 -0.58 -13.48
CA ILE A 48 -3.83 -1.78 -12.80
C ILE A 48 -4.75 -2.19 -11.63
N MET A 49 -5.17 -1.23 -10.81
CA MET A 49 -6.05 -1.51 -9.67
C MET A 49 -7.43 -1.99 -10.10
N ASN A 50 -7.95 -1.48 -11.22
CA ASN A 50 -9.24 -1.94 -11.77
C ASN A 50 -9.14 -3.35 -12.34
N ASP A 51 -8.04 -3.68 -13.02
CA ASP A 51 -7.78 -5.03 -13.53
C ASP A 51 -7.64 -6.04 -12.40
N GLU A 52 -6.91 -5.70 -11.35
CA GLU A 52 -6.81 -6.52 -10.14
C GLU A 52 -8.17 -6.74 -9.47
N ALA A 53 -9.01 -5.71 -9.42
CA ALA A 53 -10.34 -5.82 -8.86
C ALA A 53 -11.21 -6.76 -9.69
N GLN A 54 -11.16 -6.68 -11.02
CA GLN A 54 -11.89 -7.56 -11.91
C GLN A 54 -11.45 -9.02 -11.75
N GLN A 55 -10.14 -9.28 -11.74
CA GLN A 55 -9.59 -10.63 -11.54
C GLN A 55 -10.04 -11.23 -10.20
N TYR A 56 -10.09 -10.42 -9.15
CA TYR A 56 -10.57 -10.87 -7.84
C TYR A 56 -12.05 -11.20 -7.84
N GLU A 57 -12.90 -10.39 -8.49
CA GLU A 57 -14.34 -10.67 -8.66
C GLU A 57 -14.57 -11.96 -9.44
N ASP A 58 -13.83 -12.17 -10.53
CA ASP A 58 -13.90 -13.38 -11.35
C ASP A 58 -13.49 -14.63 -10.56
N HIS A 59 -12.43 -14.53 -9.76
CA HIS A 59 -12.04 -15.60 -8.85
C HIS A 59 -13.13 -15.92 -7.83
N LEU A 60 -13.74 -14.92 -7.20
CA LEU A 60 -14.85 -15.11 -6.27
C LEU A 60 -16.06 -15.77 -6.92
N ALA A 61 -16.37 -15.39 -8.16
CA ALA A 61 -17.45 -16.00 -8.93
C ALA A 61 -17.16 -17.48 -9.22
N LYS A 62 -15.94 -17.82 -9.65
CA LYS A 62 -15.47 -19.21 -9.81
C LYS A 62 -15.57 -20.00 -8.50
N CYS A 63 -15.12 -19.43 -7.40
CA CYS A 63 -15.22 -20.06 -6.08
C CYS A 63 -16.67 -20.32 -5.65
N LYS A 64 -17.58 -19.37 -5.92
CA LYS A 64 -19.01 -19.52 -5.63
C LYS A 64 -19.63 -20.63 -6.48
N ARG A 65 -19.30 -20.69 -7.78
CA ARG A 65 -19.75 -21.76 -8.69
C ARG A 65 -19.23 -23.12 -8.23
N TYR A 66 -17.94 -23.25 -7.95
CA TYR A 66 -17.33 -24.46 -7.42
C TYR A 66 -18.04 -24.97 -6.16
N LYS A 67 -18.29 -24.09 -5.19
CA LYS A 67 -19.00 -24.44 -3.95
C LYS A 67 -20.44 -24.89 -4.23
N LYS A 68 -21.13 -24.32 -5.22
CA LYS A 68 -22.47 -24.72 -5.61
C LYS A 68 -22.46 -26.13 -6.21
N LEU A 69 -21.53 -26.43 -7.11
CA LEU A 69 -21.36 -27.76 -7.71
C LEU A 69 -21.04 -28.82 -6.66
N LEU A 70 -20.09 -28.55 -5.74
CA LEU A 70 -19.79 -29.45 -4.63
C LEU A 70 -21.01 -29.75 -3.74
N LYS A 71 -21.90 -28.77 -3.52
CA LYS A 71 -23.14 -28.99 -2.76
C LYS A 71 -24.12 -29.87 -3.51
N MET A 72 -24.15 -29.79 -4.85
CA MET A 72 -25.01 -30.66 -5.66
C MET A 72 -24.52 -32.11 -5.61
N LEU A 73 -23.19 -32.35 -5.69
CA LEU A 73 -22.60 -33.68 -5.57
C LEU A 73 -22.83 -34.34 -4.21
N LYS A 74 -22.89 -33.54 -3.13
CA LYS A 74 -23.12 -34.06 -1.76
C LYS A 74 -24.57 -34.35 -1.44
N LYS A 75 -25.53 -33.87 -2.21
CA LYS A 75 -26.92 -34.29 -2.12
C LYS A 75 -27.02 -35.61 -2.83
N ASP A 76 -27.55 -36.65 -2.19
CA ASP A 76 -27.87 -37.99 -2.76
C ASP A 76 -28.93 -37.91 -3.86
N SER A 77 -28.74 -37.01 -4.80
CA SER A 77 -29.57 -36.91 -6.01
C SER A 77 -29.09 -37.97 -6.98
N PRO A 78 -29.99 -38.80 -7.53
CA PRO A 78 -29.60 -39.79 -8.53
C PRO A 78 -28.83 -39.11 -9.64
N MET A 79 -27.70 -39.67 -10.06
CA MET A 79 -26.82 -39.14 -11.11
C MET A 79 -27.56 -38.82 -12.41
N PHE A 80 -28.67 -39.49 -12.64
CA PHE A 80 -29.59 -39.31 -13.77
C PHE A 80 -30.43 -38.01 -13.77
N SER A 81 -30.36 -37.22 -12.69
CA SER A 81 -31.09 -35.95 -12.60
C SER A 81 -30.20 -34.73 -12.84
N ILE A 82 -28.90 -34.94 -13.16
CA ILE A 82 -27.94 -33.87 -13.47
C ILE A 82 -28.01 -33.61 -14.98
N PRO A 83 -28.24 -32.36 -15.42
CA PRO A 83 -28.17 -31.98 -16.84
C PRO A 83 -26.81 -32.31 -17.46
N ASP A 84 -26.78 -32.74 -18.72
CA ASP A 84 -25.56 -33.17 -19.42
C ASP A 84 -24.48 -32.08 -19.48
N ASP A 85 -24.85 -30.81 -19.57
CA ASP A 85 -23.95 -29.66 -19.53
C ASP A 85 -23.24 -29.52 -18.18
N LEU A 86 -23.86 -29.96 -17.09
CA LEU A 86 -23.26 -29.98 -15.76
C LEU A 86 -22.38 -31.20 -15.54
N LEU A 87 -22.64 -32.34 -16.19
CA LEU A 87 -21.82 -33.55 -16.08
C LEU A 87 -20.37 -33.27 -16.52
N TYR A 88 -20.17 -32.57 -17.63
CA TYR A 88 -18.85 -32.18 -18.12
C TYR A 88 -18.09 -31.28 -17.11
N GLU A 89 -18.82 -30.37 -16.42
CA GLU A 89 -18.24 -29.53 -15.38
C GLU A 89 -17.82 -30.34 -14.14
N PHE A 90 -18.53 -31.44 -13.83
CA PHE A 90 -18.18 -32.31 -12.71
C PHE A 90 -16.95 -33.16 -12.97
N GLU A 91 -16.77 -33.65 -14.19
CA GLU A 91 -15.59 -34.43 -14.59
C GLU A 91 -14.28 -33.62 -14.48
N ASN A 92 -14.38 -32.30 -14.71
CA ASN A 92 -13.25 -31.36 -14.67
C ASN A 92 -13.28 -30.43 -13.46
N LEU A 93 -13.94 -30.84 -12.36
CA LEU A 93 -14.16 -29.98 -11.19
C LEU A 93 -12.89 -29.85 -10.33
N GLU A 94 -12.11 -28.83 -10.61
CA GLU A 94 -10.94 -28.48 -9.82
C GLU A 94 -11.22 -27.25 -8.94
N PRO A 95 -10.57 -27.17 -7.75
CA PRO A 95 -10.65 -25.97 -6.92
C PRO A 95 -10.09 -24.78 -7.69
N PRO A 96 -10.79 -23.62 -7.76
CA PRO A 96 -10.25 -22.46 -8.42
C PRO A 96 -8.95 -22.00 -7.77
N GLU A 97 -7.89 -21.93 -8.54
CA GLU A 97 -6.61 -21.37 -8.10
C GLU A 97 -6.68 -19.84 -8.05
N TRP A 98 -6.00 -19.28 -7.07
CA TRP A 98 -5.82 -17.84 -6.93
C TRP A 98 -4.33 -17.52 -7.00
N LYS A 99 -3.98 -16.49 -7.75
CA LYS A 99 -2.56 -16.12 -7.97
C LYS A 99 -1.83 -15.69 -6.70
N TYR A 100 -2.56 -15.30 -5.65
CA TYR A 100 -1.97 -14.95 -4.36
C TYR A 100 -2.16 -16.08 -3.34
N GLU A 101 -1.16 -16.26 -2.49
CA GLU A 101 -1.14 -17.34 -1.48
C GLU A 101 -2.33 -17.28 -0.51
N HIS A 102 -2.79 -16.07 -0.23
CA HIS A 102 -3.93 -15.85 0.65
C HIS A 102 -5.24 -15.77 -0.15
N LYS A 103 -6.17 -16.67 0.12
CA LYS A 103 -7.51 -16.68 -0.49
C LYS A 103 -8.40 -15.49 -0.08
N LYS A 104 -7.78 -14.39 0.34
CA LYS A 104 -8.44 -13.14 0.77
C LYS A 104 -8.25 -12.07 -0.30
N LYS A 105 -8.93 -10.94 -0.09
CA LYS A 105 -8.71 -9.73 -0.88
C LYS A 105 -7.23 -9.38 -0.89
N PRO A 106 -6.62 -9.18 -2.07
CA PRO A 106 -5.19 -8.90 -2.17
C PRO A 106 -4.81 -7.59 -1.47
N GLN A 107 -3.64 -7.60 -0.85
CA GLN A 107 -3.04 -6.43 -0.21
C GLN A 107 -2.00 -5.85 -1.17
N ILE A 108 -2.34 -4.72 -1.79
CA ILE A 108 -1.48 -4.05 -2.78
C ILE A 108 -0.84 -2.84 -2.12
N THR A 109 0.46 -2.67 -2.32
CA THR A 109 1.20 -1.48 -1.89
C THR A 109 1.85 -0.82 -3.09
N ILE A 110 1.76 0.50 -3.16
CA ILE A 110 2.42 1.33 -4.17
C ILE A 110 3.54 2.09 -3.47
N VAL A 111 4.74 1.95 -3.96
CA VAL A 111 5.93 2.63 -3.45
C VAL A 111 6.38 3.66 -4.48
N PHE A 112 6.47 4.90 -4.07
CA PHE A 112 7.07 5.99 -4.83
C PHE A 112 8.47 6.24 -4.27
N ASP A 113 9.50 5.85 -5.02
CA ASP A 113 10.88 5.92 -4.60
C ASP A 113 11.66 6.85 -5.53
N ASP A 114 12.36 7.83 -4.92
CA ASP A 114 13.21 8.80 -5.63
C ASP A 114 12.50 9.49 -6.80
N CYS A 115 11.23 9.90 -6.60
CA CYS A 115 10.42 10.56 -7.62
C CYS A 115 10.56 12.09 -7.62
N GLU A 116 11.40 12.66 -6.77
CA GLU A 116 11.58 14.09 -6.64
C GLU A 116 12.09 14.73 -7.94
N GLY A 117 11.63 15.95 -8.23
CA GLY A 117 12.00 16.67 -9.45
C GLY A 117 11.36 16.16 -10.74
N THR A 118 10.62 15.06 -10.72
CA THR A 118 9.93 14.52 -11.89
C THR A 118 8.59 15.20 -12.14
N ASP A 119 8.04 15.03 -13.34
CA ASP A 119 6.71 15.55 -13.68
C ASP A 119 5.59 14.92 -12.84
N LEU A 120 5.82 13.75 -12.30
CA LEU A 120 4.90 13.08 -11.39
C LEU A 120 4.62 13.89 -10.12
N MET A 121 5.63 14.53 -9.56
CA MET A 121 5.51 15.31 -8.31
C MET A 121 4.94 16.72 -8.53
N LYS A 122 4.63 17.10 -9.76
CA LYS A 122 3.96 18.37 -10.04
C LYS A 122 2.45 18.29 -9.77
N ALA A 123 1.83 19.39 -9.38
CA ALA A 123 0.38 19.44 -9.13
C ALA A 123 -0.45 19.02 -10.36
N SER A 124 0.07 19.22 -11.57
CA SER A 124 -0.57 18.83 -12.83
C SER A 124 -0.69 17.33 -13.05
N SER A 125 0.10 16.50 -12.37
CA SER A 125 0.10 15.04 -12.53
C SER A 125 -1.15 14.35 -11.95
N LYS A 126 -1.93 15.04 -11.11
CA LYS A 126 -3.08 14.47 -10.36
C LYS A 126 -2.69 13.40 -9.33
N LEU A 127 -1.41 13.27 -8.98
CA LEU A 127 -0.94 12.31 -7.97
C LEU A 127 -1.63 12.50 -6.62
N ALA A 128 -1.84 13.76 -6.19
CA ALA A 128 -2.57 14.05 -4.97
C ALA A 128 -4.02 13.49 -5.00
N ASN A 129 -4.68 13.54 -6.16
CA ASN A 129 -6.03 12.98 -6.32
C ASN A 129 -6.03 11.45 -6.19
N LEU A 130 -5.00 10.77 -6.72
CA LEU A 130 -4.80 9.33 -6.54
C LEU A 130 -4.65 8.99 -5.05
N VAL A 131 -3.77 9.73 -4.37
CA VAL A 131 -3.50 9.51 -2.93
C VAL A 131 -4.75 9.73 -2.09
N ILE A 132 -5.53 10.78 -2.33
CA ILE A 132 -6.79 11.02 -1.61
C ILE A 132 -7.78 9.86 -1.79
N LYS A 133 -7.76 9.21 -2.95
CA LYS A 133 -8.69 8.12 -3.30
C LYS A 133 -8.16 6.72 -2.99
N PHE A 134 -7.00 6.56 -2.36
CA PHE A 134 -6.31 5.27 -2.22
C PHE A 134 -7.20 4.12 -1.70
N ARG A 135 -8.15 4.40 -0.81
CA ARG A 135 -9.09 3.41 -0.25
C ARG A 135 -10.17 2.98 -1.25
N HIS A 136 -10.36 3.74 -2.32
CA HIS A 136 -11.41 3.55 -3.31
C HIS A 136 -10.89 3.11 -4.68
N LEU A 137 -9.59 2.82 -4.80
CA LEU A 137 -8.99 2.30 -6.01
C LEU A 137 -9.42 0.84 -6.23
N GLY A 138 -9.57 0.45 -7.48
CA GLY A 138 -10.03 -0.89 -7.84
C GLY A 138 -11.44 -1.17 -7.32
N LYS A 139 -12.43 -0.37 -7.75
CA LYS A 139 -13.83 -0.57 -7.37
C LYS A 139 -14.38 -1.86 -7.93
N PHE A 140 -15.11 -2.59 -7.11
CA PHE A 140 -15.82 -3.78 -7.54
C PHE A 140 -17.07 -3.41 -8.36
N LYS A 141 -17.35 -4.19 -9.41
CA LYS A 141 -18.53 -4.02 -10.27
C LYS A 141 -19.73 -4.81 -9.77
N SER A 142 -19.50 -6.00 -9.22
CA SER A 142 -20.54 -6.96 -8.84
C SER A 142 -20.86 -6.93 -7.34
N MET A 143 -20.08 -6.23 -6.53
CA MET A 143 -20.27 -6.15 -5.07
C MET A 143 -19.87 -4.77 -4.54
N PRO A 144 -20.37 -4.35 -3.36
CA PRO A 144 -19.96 -3.10 -2.75
C PRO A 144 -18.49 -3.12 -2.29
N GLY A 145 -17.81 -1.98 -2.43
CA GLY A 145 -16.44 -1.78 -1.96
C GLY A 145 -15.41 -1.64 -3.07
N ALA A 146 -14.16 -1.68 -2.67
CA ALA A 146 -12.99 -1.57 -3.54
C ALA A 146 -11.81 -2.37 -2.97
N LEU A 147 -10.80 -2.63 -3.79
CA LEU A 147 -9.54 -3.20 -3.31
C LEU A 147 -8.87 -2.26 -2.30
N GLY A 148 -8.70 -1.00 -2.67
CA GLY A 148 -7.84 -0.08 -1.96
C GLY A 148 -6.38 -0.53 -2.01
N CYS A 149 -5.47 0.35 -1.60
CA CYS A 149 -4.05 0.04 -1.53
C CYS A 149 -3.39 0.76 -0.35
N ASN A 150 -2.16 0.39 -0.04
CA ASN A 150 -1.27 1.20 0.77
C ASN A 150 -0.39 2.04 -0.16
N ILE A 151 0.01 3.23 0.30
CA ILE A 151 0.92 4.09 -0.48
C ILE A 151 2.07 4.49 0.42
N ILE A 152 3.29 4.34 -0.08
CA ILE A 152 4.53 4.71 0.60
C ILE A 152 5.30 5.69 -0.31
N PHE A 153 5.75 6.77 0.27
CA PHE A 153 6.67 7.71 -0.38
C PHE A 153 8.03 7.66 0.32
N CYS A 154 9.06 7.31 -0.44
CA CYS A 154 10.45 7.46 -0.04
C CYS A 154 10.96 8.75 -0.68
N THR A 155 11.22 9.77 0.13
CA THR A 155 11.57 11.10 -0.32
C THR A 155 12.72 11.68 0.49
N GLN A 156 13.55 12.49 -0.14
CA GLN A 156 14.65 13.19 0.51
C GLN A 156 14.21 14.53 1.11
N ASN A 157 13.09 15.09 0.63
CA ASN A 157 12.54 16.35 1.10
C ASN A 157 11.05 16.22 1.44
N TYR A 158 10.70 16.63 2.66
CA TYR A 158 9.29 16.64 3.09
C TYR A 158 8.49 17.73 2.37
N LYS A 159 9.06 18.96 2.34
CA LYS A 159 8.44 20.12 1.72
C LYS A 159 9.50 20.93 0.98
N SER A 160 9.47 20.92 -0.33
CA SER A 160 10.40 21.67 -1.14
C SER A 160 9.67 22.42 -2.26
N GLN A 161 10.19 23.59 -2.63
CA GLN A 161 9.68 24.34 -3.81
C GLN A 161 9.97 23.60 -5.12
N SER A 162 10.96 22.71 -5.11
CA SER A 162 11.46 22.00 -6.29
C SER A 162 11.11 20.51 -6.36
N GLY A 163 10.35 19.94 -5.41
CA GLY A 163 10.04 18.52 -5.56
C GLY A 163 9.63 17.74 -4.32
N GLY A 164 9.43 18.38 -3.18
CA GLY A 164 8.90 17.68 -1.99
C GLY A 164 7.43 17.29 -2.13
N LEU A 165 6.88 16.62 -1.12
CA LEU A 165 5.49 16.14 -1.13
C LEU A 165 4.49 17.28 -1.28
N LEU A 166 3.55 17.14 -2.19
CA LEU A 166 2.44 18.08 -2.37
C LEU A 166 1.59 18.15 -1.10
N LYS A 167 1.06 19.34 -0.76
CA LYS A 167 0.22 19.56 0.42
C LYS A 167 -0.94 18.56 0.51
N GLY A 168 -1.60 18.25 -0.62
CA GLY A 168 -2.70 17.28 -0.65
C GLY A 168 -2.27 15.87 -0.26
N ILE A 169 -1.02 15.48 -0.57
CA ILE A 169 -0.43 14.21 -0.15
C ILE A 169 -0.13 14.24 1.35
N ARG A 170 0.56 15.30 1.83
CA ARG A 170 0.92 15.44 3.24
C ARG A 170 -0.29 15.38 4.17
N ASN A 171 -1.41 15.96 3.79
CA ASN A 171 -2.66 15.89 4.56
C ASN A 171 -3.28 14.49 4.65
N CYS A 172 -2.85 13.53 3.83
CA CYS A 172 -3.34 12.16 3.82
C CYS A 172 -2.39 11.17 4.51
N ILE A 173 -1.25 11.63 4.99
CA ILE A 173 -0.24 10.79 5.64
C ILE A 173 -0.80 10.24 6.94
N SER A 174 -0.62 8.95 7.15
CA SER A 174 -0.98 8.26 8.39
C SER A 174 0.22 7.97 9.29
N GLN A 175 1.41 7.87 8.69
CA GLN A 175 2.67 7.64 9.39
C GLN A 175 3.81 8.33 8.66
N ILE A 176 4.77 8.88 9.40
CA ILE A 176 6.02 9.45 8.88
C ILE A 176 7.17 8.76 9.58
N CYS A 177 8.17 8.33 8.81
CA CYS A 177 9.45 7.86 9.33
C CYS A 177 10.53 8.90 8.97
N VAL A 178 11.15 9.49 9.97
CA VAL A 178 12.19 10.53 9.82
C VAL A 178 13.53 9.96 10.25
N TRP A 179 14.42 9.76 9.28
CA TRP A 179 15.79 9.34 9.53
C TRP A 179 16.68 10.52 9.94
N LYS A 180 17.91 10.23 10.30
CA LYS A 180 18.89 11.25 10.66
C LYS A 180 19.09 12.24 9.51
N THR A 181 18.73 13.50 9.76
CA THR A 181 18.95 14.60 8.82
C THR A 181 19.76 15.72 9.47
N LYS A 182 20.51 16.47 8.66
CA LYS A 182 21.18 17.71 9.06
C LYS A 182 20.33 18.95 8.77
N ASN A 183 19.18 18.77 8.12
CA ASN A 183 18.31 19.88 7.70
C ASN A 183 17.34 20.24 8.83
N VAL A 184 17.78 21.12 9.73
CA VAL A 184 16.95 21.59 10.87
C VAL A 184 15.66 22.25 10.40
N LYS A 185 15.70 23.02 9.30
CA LYS A 185 14.50 23.68 8.75
C LYS A 185 13.43 22.69 8.31
N GLU A 186 13.85 21.54 7.82
CA GLU A 186 12.91 20.47 7.44
C GLU A 186 12.28 19.82 8.66
N LEU A 187 13.06 19.58 9.71
CA LEU A 187 12.55 19.08 10.98
C LEU A 187 11.54 20.05 11.60
N GLU A 188 11.82 21.37 11.59
CA GLU A 188 10.89 22.40 12.03
C GLU A 188 9.57 22.36 11.22
N GLN A 189 9.65 22.17 9.90
CA GLN A 189 8.45 22.04 9.05
C GLN A 189 7.65 20.78 9.35
N ILE A 190 8.31 19.66 9.63
CA ILE A 190 7.64 18.43 10.04
C ILE A 190 6.99 18.63 11.42
N ALA A 191 7.68 19.29 12.35
CA ALA A 191 7.15 19.62 13.66
C ALA A 191 5.88 20.47 13.56
N ASP A 192 5.90 21.54 12.77
CA ASP A 192 4.77 22.46 12.57
C ASP A 192 3.52 21.75 12.01
N GLU A 193 3.72 20.79 11.07
CA GLU A 193 2.59 20.09 10.43
C GLU A 193 2.17 18.82 11.19
N CYS A 194 3.06 18.21 11.98
CA CYS A 194 2.87 16.83 12.44
C CYS A 194 2.98 16.65 13.96
N ALA A 195 3.48 17.61 14.71
CA ALA A 195 3.66 17.46 16.16
C ALA A 195 2.32 17.52 16.95
N GLY A 196 1.26 18.02 16.36
CA GLY A 196 -0.03 18.17 17.03
C GLY A 196 0.03 19.20 18.16
N GLU A 197 -0.22 18.75 19.39
CA GLU A 197 -0.18 19.59 20.59
C GLU A 197 1.23 19.69 21.23
N VAL A 198 2.22 18.97 20.68
CA VAL A 198 3.60 18.94 21.21
C VAL A 198 4.35 20.16 20.71
N SER A 199 5.09 20.80 21.62
CA SER A 199 5.94 21.95 21.26
C SER A 199 7.07 21.57 20.32
N ALA A 200 7.63 22.53 19.60
CA ALA A 200 8.78 22.29 18.72
C ALA A 200 10.01 21.76 19.50
N GLU A 201 10.20 22.22 20.74
CA GLU A 201 11.29 21.76 21.61
C GLU A 201 11.11 20.30 22.01
N GLU A 202 9.91 19.92 22.45
CA GLU A 202 9.57 18.54 22.78
C GLU A 202 9.65 17.62 21.55
N PHE A 203 9.24 18.10 20.38
CA PHE A 203 9.40 17.35 19.12
C PHE A 203 10.88 17.08 18.82
N MET A 204 11.74 18.11 18.94
CA MET A 204 13.18 17.96 18.73
C MET A 204 13.80 17.00 19.75
N HIS A 205 13.38 17.05 21.00
CA HIS A 205 13.83 16.11 22.03
C HIS A 205 13.41 14.66 21.70
N CYS A 206 12.16 14.45 21.23
CA CYS A 206 11.70 13.13 20.78
C CYS A 206 12.52 12.64 19.57
N TYR A 207 12.83 13.53 18.62
CA TYR A 207 13.63 13.20 17.46
C TYR A 207 15.06 12.79 17.86
N GLU A 208 15.75 13.58 18.67
CA GLU A 208 17.10 13.27 19.14
C GLU A 208 17.16 11.96 19.94
N SER A 209 16.15 11.72 20.78
CA SER A 209 16.01 10.47 21.53
C SER A 209 15.76 9.26 20.64
N SER A 210 15.15 9.47 19.47
CA SER A 210 14.90 8.41 18.49
C SER A 210 16.13 8.00 17.68
N ILE A 211 17.06 8.95 17.42
CA ILE A 211 18.20 8.76 16.51
C ILE A 211 19.47 8.51 17.31
N GLN A 212 19.65 7.30 17.82
CA GLN A 212 20.83 6.93 18.60
C GLN A 212 21.85 6.16 17.77
N GLU A 213 21.39 5.33 16.82
CA GLU A 213 22.22 4.50 15.96
C GLU A 213 22.10 4.90 14.49
N ARG A 214 22.95 4.32 13.62
CA ARG A 214 23.07 4.71 12.21
C ARG A 214 21.78 4.57 11.40
N HIS A 215 20.97 3.58 11.70
CA HIS A 215 19.76 3.24 10.93
C HIS A 215 18.46 3.52 11.70
N ASP A 216 18.57 4.19 12.84
CA ASP A 216 17.40 4.61 13.60
C ASP A 216 16.61 5.70 12.89
N PHE A 217 15.33 5.69 13.14
CA PHE A 217 14.39 6.72 12.67
C PHE A 217 13.33 7.00 13.73
N MET A 218 12.82 8.22 13.73
CA MET A 218 11.61 8.55 14.46
C MET A 218 10.39 8.20 13.61
N CYS A 219 9.50 7.39 14.16
CA CYS A 219 8.18 7.12 13.54
C CYS A 219 7.12 7.97 14.23
N ILE A 220 6.39 8.75 13.46
CA ILE A 220 5.21 9.52 13.90
C ILE A 220 3.97 8.79 13.41
N ASP A 221 3.15 8.26 14.32
CA ASP A 221 1.96 7.46 14.02
C ASP A 221 0.69 8.24 14.35
N PHE A 222 0.07 8.85 13.34
CA PHE A 222 -1.19 9.60 13.50
C PHE A 222 -2.40 8.71 13.78
N ASN A 223 -2.28 7.41 13.49
CA ASN A 223 -3.32 6.42 13.74
C ASN A 223 -3.05 5.60 15.02
N LYS A 224 -2.32 6.19 15.99
CA LYS A 224 -2.02 5.49 17.24
C LYS A 224 -3.28 4.95 17.90
N LYS A 225 -3.20 3.76 18.47
CA LYS A 225 -4.30 3.19 19.26
C LYS A 225 -4.48 3.97 20.56
N PRO A 226 -5.70 4.05 21.13
CA PRO A 226 -5.97 4.83 22.34
C PRO A 226 -5.10 4.44 23.55
N HIS A 227 -4.66 3.18 23.63
CA HIS A 227 -3.80 2.69 24.71
C HIS A 227 -2.29 2.93 24.50
N HIS A 228 -1.89 3.44 23.34
CA HIS A 228 -0.50 3.79 23.09
C HIS A 228 -0.15 5.10 23.79
N PRO A 229 0.98 5.18 24.52
CA PRO A 229 1.31 6.36 25.33
C PRO A 229 1.66 7.58 24.48
N SER A 230 2.20 7.39 23.27
CA SER A 230 2.65 8.47 22.40
C SER A 230 2.40 8.14 20.92
N ILE A 231 2.41 9.17 20.08
CA ILE A 231 2.48 9.05 18.60
C ILE A 231 3.93 8.83 18.14
N PHE A 232 4.92 9.16 18.97
CA PHE A 232 6.33 9.07 18.63
C PHE A 232 6.91 7.73 19.04
N ARG A 233 7.70 7.14 18.15
CA ARG A 233 8.41 5.89 18.40
C ARG A 233 9.83 5.97 17.84
N ARG A 234 10.77 5.35 18.54
CA ARG A 234 12.04 4.97 17.95
C ARG A 234 11.81 3.71 17.14
N ASN A 235 12.13 3.75 15.87
CA ASN A 235 11.80 2.69 14.94
C ASN A 235 10.26 2.39 14.98
N PHE A 236 9.85 1.13 15.06
CA PHE A 236 8.43 0.78 15.17
C PHE A 236 8.01 0.28 16.56
N ASN A 237 8.96 0.08 17.46
CA ASN A 237 8.77 -0.75 18.65
C ASN A 237 8.79 0.04 19.96
N GLU A 238 9.57 1.11 20.07
CA GLU A 238 9.83 1.80 21.32
C GLU A 238 9.11 3.15 21.33
N PHE A 239 8.19 3.33 22.30
CA PHE A 239 7.49 4.60 22.44
C PHE A 239 8.37 5.64 23.13
N ILE A 240 8.35 6.86 22.59
CA ILE A 240 8.97 8.04 23.17
C ILE A 240 7.85 8.97 23.62
N VAL A 241 7.84 9.28 24.91
CA VAL A 241 6.83 10.17 25.49
C VAL A 241 7.47 11.55 25.65
N PRO A 242 6.84 12.61 25.07
CA PRO A 242 7.26 14.00 25.32
C PRO A 242 7.23 14.29 26.82
N CYS A 243 8.22 15.03 27.31
CA CYS A 243 8.38 15.39 28.71
C CYS A 243 7.95 16.83 28.95
#